data_f3625966aa5c3bebaa5d410162ecef69
#
_entry.id   f3625966aa5c3bebaa5d410162ecef69
#
_cell.length_a   1.000
_cell.length_b   1.000
_cell.length_c   1.000
_cell.angle_alpha   90.00
_cell.angle_beta   90.00
_cell.angle_gamma   90.00
#
_symmetry.space_group_name_H-M   'P 1'
#
loop_
_entity.id
_entity.type
_entity.pdbx_description
1 polymer ?
#
loop_
_entity_poly.entity_id
_entity_poly.type
_entity_poly.pdbx_seq_one_letter_code
_entity_poly.pdbx_strand_id
1 'polypeptide(L)'
;LNSLSSLRSYMYGISNDANGAYHAGYEWCRVYELGGNTSDTTRCDSRGTLARDTFWPKYQNGSTGGYTGWRSENGRDYWYENGVKQGTTGRGKEIYDASSDAWYWLDAVDGGAKAVNKDVYQESDGGKWVRYDENGHMIKGENCQNGNWYYFEPVTGAMIHGPWTLPDGRKVYYDLTTGIMQYGNVSINGSLYYFDPVYGTMKSGALTNFWVTDGNGKSFWYESWVRQGWQPGSSNYRGKEIYDPASGAWYWLDNVQQGAKATSKEVYQDSNGGKWVRYDANGHMIKGWYIQDGKTWYYDLTTGAMYKGWHTIEGSTYHFDETTGVKG
;
A
#
# COMPACT_ATOMS: atom_id res chain seq x y z
N LEU A 1 26.25 -38.22 -0.95
CA LEU A 1 25.70 -36.88 -1.19
C LEU A 1 26.45 -35.88 -0.32
N ASN A 2 27.45 -35.17 -0.89
CA ASN A 2 28.31 -34.26 -0.11
C ASN A 2 28.18 -32.78 -0.59
N SER A 3 27.19 -32.48 -1.43
CA SER A 3 26.96 -31.14 -1.94
C SER A 3 25.47 -30.87 -2.15
N LEU A 4 25.09 -29.59 -2.19
CA LEU A 4 23.70 -29.16 -2.50
C LEU A 4 23.21 -29.60 -3.88
N SER A 5 24.10 -29.66 -4.88
CA SER A 5 23.76 -30.16 -6.21
C SER A 5 23.42 -31.63 -6.21
N SER A 6 24.20 -32.46 -5.47
CA SER A 6 23.93 -33.88 -5.30
C SER A 6 22.64 -34.13 -4.51
N LEU A 7 22.38 -33.34 -3.47
CA LEU A 7 21.13 -33.41 -2.71
C LEU A 7 19.91 -33.07 -3.60
N ARG A 8 20.00 -32.03 -4.42
CA ARG A 8 18.95 -31.65 -5.33
C ARG A 8 18.62 -32.75 -6.34
N SER A 9 19.66 -33.36 -6.95
CA SER A 9 19.49 -34.48 -7.88
C SER A 9 18.86 -35.69 -7.20
N TYR A 10 19.26 -35.98 -5.97
CA TYR A 10 18.69 -37.05 -5.17
C TYR A 10 17.19 -36.81 -4.87
N MET A 11 16.83 -35.58 -4.48
CA MET A 11 15.44 -35.22 -4.19
C MET A 11 14.48 -35.39 -5.40
N TYR A 12 14.97 -35.20 -6.63
CA TYR A 12 14.17 -35.46 -7.84
C TYR A 12 13.91 -36.95 -8.11
N GLY A 13 14.74 -37.86 -7.55
CA GLY A 13 14.59 -39.29 -7.73
C GLY A 13 13.89 -40.03 -6.57
N ILE A 14 13.46 -39.31 -5.53
CA ILE A 14 12.79 -39.89 -4.37
C ILE A 14 11.36 -40.30 -4.75
N SER A 15 10.91 -41.46 -4.22
CA SER A 15 9.54 -41.91 -4.38
C SER A 15 8.51 -40.94 -3.74
N ASN A 16 7.36 -40.77 -4.38
CA ASN A 16 6.27 -39.92 -3.89
C ASN A 16 5.37 -40.71 -2.90
N ASP A 17 5.99 -41.16 -1.77
CA ASP A 17 5.36 -41.92 -0.72
C ASP A 17 5.93 -41.58 0.67
N ALA A 18 5.44 -42.23 1.72
CA ALA A 18 5.88 -42.00 3.08
C ALA A 18 7.40 -42.31 3.28
N ASN A 19 7.94 -43.32 2.59
CA ASN A 19 9.35 -43.65 2.65
C ASN A 19 10.18 -42.57 1.93
N GLY A 20 9.73 -42.09 0.79
CA GLY A 20 10.37 -40.95 0.10
C GLY A 20 10.42 -39.71 0.97
N ALA A 21 9.33 -39.38 1.70
CA ALA A 21 9.34 -38.29 2.65
C ALA A 21 10.34 -38.48 3.79
N TYR A 22 10.45 -39.69 4.33
CA TYR A 22 11.49 -40.00 5.32
C TYR A 22 12.90 -39.76 4.76
N HIS A 23 13.21 -40.30 3.61
CA HIS A 23 14.50 -40.14 2.96
C HIS A 23 14.84 -38.68 2.64
N ALA A 24 13.84 -37.89 2.22
CA ALA A 24 14.02 -36.48 1.99
C ALA A 24 14.43 -35.73 3.27
N GLY A 25 13.70 -35.93 4.36
CA GLY A 25 14.02 -35.32 5.65
C GLY A 25 15.35 -35.75 6.24
N TYR A 26 15.67 -37.03 6.12
CA TYR A 26 16.94 -37.61 6.56
C TYR A 26 18.13 -37.00 5.80
N GLU A 27 18.11 -37.06 4.47
CA GLU A 27 19.20 -36.55 3.64
C GLU A 27 19.36 -35.04 3.71
N TRP A 28 18.25 -34.28 3.85
CA TRP A 28 18.32 -32.86 4.12
C TRP A 28 19.11 -32.57 5.40
N CYS A 29 18.77 -33.25 6.51
CA CYS A 29 19.49 -33.11 7.77
C CYS A 29 20.98 -33.46 7.61
N ARG A 30 21.27 -34.59 6.98
CA ARG A 30 22.64 -35.09 6.81
C ARG A 30 23.52 -34.15 6.02
N VAL A 31 23.00 -33.61 4.92
CA VAL A 31 23.79 -32.76 4.01
C VAL A 31 23.80 -31.29 4.47
N TYR A 32 22.68 -30.77 4.92
CA TYR A 32 22.49 -29.34 5.20
C TYR A 32 22.78 -28.98 6.66
N GLU A 33 22.21 -29.74 7.61
CA GLU A 33 22.40 -29.46 9.04
C GLU A 33 23.74 -30.00 9.58
N LEU A 34 24.23 -31.10 9.04
CA LEU A 34 25.44 -31.77 9.52
C LEU A 34 26.64 -31.66 8.56
N GLY A 35 26.50 -30.92 7.44
CA GLY A 35 27.57 -30.70 6.46
C GLY A 35 28.15 -32.00 5.86
N GLY A 36 27.33 -33.05 5.73
CA GLY A 36 27.73 -34.37 5.24
C GLY A 36 28.37 -35.30 6.30
N ASN A 37 28.46 -34.84 7.54
CA ASN A 37 28.93 -35.69 8.66
C ASN A 37 27.85 -36.75 8.98
N THR A 38 28.26 -38.02 9.06
CA THR A 38 27.37 -39.17 9.30
C THR A 38 27.38 -39.66 10.73
N SER A 39 28.06 -38.98 11.67
CA SER A 39 28.23 -39.44 13.06
C SER A 39 26.96 -39.24 13.92
N ASP A 40 26.03 -38.35 13.54
CA ASP A 40 24.77 -38.13 14.26
C ASP A 40 23.56 -38.58 13.42
N THR A 41 23.46 -39.90 13.25
CA THR A 41 22.34 -40.52 12.55
C THR A 41 21.02 -40.36 13.29
N THR A 42 21.03 -40.27 14.62
CA THR A 42 19.84 -40.14 15.46
C THR A 42 19.06 -38.84 15.12
N ARG A 43 19.77 -37.74 14.89
CA ARG A 43 19.16 -36.45 14.50
C ARG A 43 18.55 -36.54 13.11
N CYS A 44 19.25 -37.17 12.16
CA CYS A 44 18.74 -37.36 10.81
C CYS A 44 17.53 -38.30 10.77
N ASP A 45 17.55 -39.39 11.55
CA ASP A 45 16.42 -40.30 11.73
C ASP A 45 15.21 -39.60 12.30
N SER A 46 15.40 -38.69 13.28
CA SER A 46 14.32 -37.88 13.84
C SER A 46 13.70 -36.95 12.79
N ARG A 47 14.51 -36.35 11.91
CA ARG A 47 14.03 -35.50 10.80
C ARG A 47 13.28 -36.32 9.75
N GLY A 48 13.78 -37.47 9.38
CA GLY A 48 13.13 -38.41 8.47
C GLY A 48 11.79 -38.89 9.03
N THR A 49 11.76 -39.31 10.29
CA THR A 49 10.56 -39.75 11.00
C THR A 49 9.51 -38.64 11.07
N LEU A 50 9.92 -37.39 11.41
CA LEU A 50 9.05 -36.24 11.44
C LEU A 50 8.45 -35.95 10.03
N ALA A 51 9.26 -36.05 8.99
CA ALA A 51 8.82 -35.87 7.62
C ALA A 51 7.79 -36.94 7.22
N ARG A 52 8.06 -38.19 7.52
CA ARG A 52 7.17 -39.34 7.20
C ARG A 52 5.89 -39.32 8.03
N ASP A 53 5.98 -39.16 9.35
CA ASP A 53 4.86 -39.46 10.25
C ASP A 53 4.00 -38.23 10.56
N THR A 54 4.54 -37.02 10.38
CA THR A 54 3.83 -35.76 10.68
C THR A 54 3.48 -34.95 9.43
N PHE A 55 4.45 -34.77 8.53
CA PHE A 55 4.23 -33.89 7.37
C PHE A 55 3.62 -34.64 6.18
N TRP A 56 4.08 -35.86 5.88
CA TRP A 56 3.59 -36.66 4.77
C TRP A 56 2.08 -36.98 4.84
N PRO A 57 1.52 -37.43 5.99
CA PRO A 57 0.08 -37.63 6.10
C PRO A 57 -0.76 -36.38 5.87
N LYS A 58 -0.23 -35.22 6.31
CA LYS A 58 -0.87 -33.92 6.04
C LYS A 58 -0.85 -33.59 4.54
N TYR A 59 0.23 -33.89 3.86
CA TYR A 59 0.38 -33.71 2.42
C TYR A 59 -0.57 -34.64 1.62
N GLN A 60 -0.63 -35.92 1.97
CA GLN A 60 -1.49 -36.91 1.30
C GLN A 60 -3.00 -36.65 1.50
N ASN A 61 -3.39 -36.24 2.69
CA ASN A 61 -4.81 -36.07 3.04
C ASN A 61 -5.40 -34.74 2.54
N GLY A 62 -4.67 -33.98 1.71
CA GLY A 62 -5.14 -32.68 1.18
C GLY A 62 -5.40 -31.63 2.25
N SER A 63 -5.04 -31.91 3.51
CA SER A 63 -5.16 -30.98 4.62
C SER A 63 -3.85 -30.28 4.83
N THR A 64 -3.69 -29.08 4.26
CA THR A 64 -2.69 -28.04 4.48
C THR A 64 -1.42 -28.03 3.63
N GLY A 65 -1.28 -28.87 2.60
CA GLY A 65 -0.22 -28.78 1.58
C GLY A 65 -0.79 -28.57 0.18
N GLY A 66 -1.80 -27.73 0.03
CA GLY A 66 -2.36 -27.41 -1.27
C GLY A 66 -1.34 -26.68 -2.14
N TYR A 67 -1.38 -26.92 -3.45
CA TYR A 67 -0.56 -26.21 -4.42
C TYR A 67 -0.65 -24.70 -4.22
N THR A 68 0.49 -24.04 -4.18
CA THR A 68 0.59 -22.57 -4.21
C THR A 68 1.31 -22.17 -5.49
N GLY A 69 0.69 -21.32 -6.29
CA GLY A 69 1.25 -20.87 -7.56
C GLY A 69 0.20 -20.70 -8.65
N TRP A 70 0.66 -20.42 -9.87
CA TRP A 70 -0.17 -20.20 -11.04
C TRP A 70 -0.70 -21.50 -11.64
N ARG A 71 -1.98 -21.51 -12.03
CA ARG A 71 -2.59 -22.54 -12.87
C ARG A 71 -3.35 -21.90 -14.01
N SER A 72 -3.15 -22.43 -15.21
CA SER A 72 -3.93 -22.04 -16.40
C SER A 72 -5.18 -22.93 -16.52
N GLU A 73 -6.35 -22.31 -16.59
CA GLU A 73 -7.63 -22.96 -16.75
C GLU A 73 -8.43 -22.25 -17.85
N ASN A 74 -8.81 -22.96 -18.90
CA ASN A 74 -9.58 -22.40 -20.02
C ASN A 74 -8.96 -21.12 -20.63
N GLY A 75 -7.63 -21.09 -20.75
CA GLY A 75 -6.88 -19.95 -21.31
C GLY A 75 -6.76 -18.72 -20.40
N ARG A 76 -7.06 -18.85 -19.12
CA ARG A 76 -6.86 -17.84 -18.09
C ARG A 76 -5.98 -18.37 -16.97
N ASP A 77 -5.16 -17.49 -16.35
CA ASP A 77 -4.29 -17.84 -15.25
C ASP A 77 -4.94 -17.46 -13.92
N TYR A 78 -4.83 -18.36 -12.95
CA TYR A 78 -5.35 -18.22 -11.59
C TYR A 78 -4.26 -18.53 -10.57
N TRP A 79 -4.23 -17.78 -9.48
CA TRP A 79 -3.33 -18.02 -8.37
C TRP A 79 -4.02 -18.86 -7.30
N TYR A 80 -3.34 -19.89 -6.85
CA TYR A 80 -3.78 -20.75 -5.76
C TYR A 80 -2.85 -20.58 -4.55
N GLU A 81 -3.41 -20.58 -3.37
CA GLU A 81 -2.69 -20.67 -2.09
C GLU A 81 -3.24 -21.86 -1.32
N ASN A 82 -2.38 -22.83 -1.01
CA ASN A 82 -2.78 -24.08 -0.36
C ASN A 82 -3.96 -24.78 -1.04
N GLY A 83 -3.96 -24.81 -2.37
CA GLY A 83 -5.02 -25.43 -3.18
C GLY A 83 -6.30 -24.61 -3.29
N VAL A 84 -6.38 -23.45 -2.68
CA VAL A 84 -7.54 -22.55 -2.73
C VAL A 84 -7.30 -21.45 -3.76
N LYS A 85 -8.22 -21.33 -4.72
CA LYS A 85 -8.20 -20.26 -5.73
C LYS A 85 -8.39 -18.90 -5.05
N GLN A 86 -7.51 -17.96 -5.34
CA GLN A 86 -7.50 -16.64 -4.74
C GLN A 86 -8.24 -15.60 -5.58
N GLY A 87 -8.56 -14.45 -4.97
CA GLY A 87 -9.16 -13.30 -5.66
C GLY A 87 -10.60 -13.48 -6.13
N THR A 88 -11.32 -14.46 -5.61
CA THR A 88 -12.70 -14.82 -6.05
C THR A 88 -13.79 -14.02 -5.37
N THR A 89 -13.46 -13.18 -4.40
CA THR A 89 -14.43 -12.41 -3.58
C THR A 89 -14.06 -10.93 -3.52
N GLY A 90 -15.01 -10.10 -3.13
CA GLY A 90 -14.82 -8.65 -3.06
C GLY A 90 -14.58 -8.05 -4.45
N ARG A 91 -13.58 -7.20 -4.59
CA ARG A 91 -13.13 -6.64 -5.87
C ARG A 91 -12.02 -7.49 -6.51
N GLY A 92 -11.38 -8.35 -5.73
CA GLY A 92 -10.22 -9.15 -6.13
C GLY A 92 -9.13 -9.13 -5.08
N LYS A 93 -7.96 -9.65 -5.43
CA LYS A 93 -6.79 -9.73 -4.53
C LYS A 93 -5.52 -9.35 -5.27
N GLU A 94 -4.71 -8.49 -4.65
CA GLU A 94 -3.34 -8.25 -5.11
C GLU A 94 -2.42 -9.32 -4.53
N ILE A 95 -1.52 -9.83 -5.36
CA ILE A 95 -0.47 -10.78 -4.94
C ILE A 95 0.88 -10.36 -5.50
N TYR A 96 1.94 -10.69 -4.79
CA TYR A 96 3.31 -10.62 -5.26
C TYR A 96 3.84 -12.02 -5.56
N ASP A 97 4.33 -12.23 -6.76
CA ASP A 97 5.01 -13.48 -7.13
C ASP A 97 6.52 -13.25 -7.21
N ALA A 98 7.24 -13.79 -6.23
CA ALA A 98 8.69 -13.68 -6.15
C ALA A 98 9.43 -14.37 -7.30
N SER A 99 8.79 -15.29 -8.03
CA SER A 99 9.42 -15.99 -9.16
C SER A 99 9.55 -15.09 -10.39
N SER A 100 8.63 -14.16 -10.57
CA SER A 100 8.61 -13.18 -11.65
C SER A 100 9.02 -11.77 -11.18
N ASP A 101 9.22 -11.58 -9.87
CA ASP A 101 9.46 -10.29 -9.22
C ASP A 101 8.40 -9.24 -9.60
N ALA A 102 7.12 -9.67 -9.61
CA ALA A 102 6.03 -8.83 -10.08
C ALA A 102 4.78 -8.91 -9.20
N TRP A 103 4.02 -7.81 -9.18
CA TRP A 103 2.71 -7.73 -8.58
C TRP A 103 1.62 -8.00 -9.61
N TYR A 104 0.59 -8.73 -9.20
CA TYR A 104 -0.54 -9.12 -10.03
C TYR A 104 -1.87 -8.81 -9.33
N TRP A 105 -2.91 -8.63 -10.13
CA TRP A 105 -4.28 -8.55 -9.64
C TRP A 105 -5.07 -9.78 -10.05
N LEU A 106 -5.73 -10.40 -9.09
CA LEU A 106 -6.67 -11.50 -9.27
C LEU A 106 -8.08 -10.91 -9.23
N ASP A 107 -8.74 -10.84 -10.38
CA ASP A 107 -9.98 -10.08 -10.54
C ASP A 107 -11.21 -10.90 -10.16
N ALA A 108 -11.94 -10.46 -9.14
CA ALA A 108 -13.13 -11.19 -8.67
C ALA A 108 -14.26 -11.24 -9.71
N VAL A 109 -14.41 -10.21 -10.55
CA VAL A 109 -15.43 -10.21 -11.63
C VAL A 109 -15.13 -11.24 -12.70
N ASP A 110 -13.89 -11.68 -12.82
CA ASP A 110 -13.42 -12.75 -13.70
C ASP A 110 -13.15 -14.07 -12.93
N GLY A 111 -13.75 -14.22 -11.74
CA GLY A 111 -13.63 -15.43 -10.92
C GLY A 111 -12.22 -15.66 -10.35
N GLY A 112 -11.46 -14.59 -10.10
CA GLY A 112 -10.09 -14.64 -9.60
C GLY A 112 -9.04 -14.82 -10.70
N ALA A 113 -9.38 -14.60 -11.97
CA ALA A 113 -8.41 -14.63 -13.06
C ALA A 113 -7.41 -13.47 -12.96
N LYS A 114 -6.18 -13.73 -13.41
CA LYS A 114 -5.14 -12.71 -13.56
C LYS A 114 -5.61 -11.58 -14.48
N ALA A 115 -5.58 -10.34 -13.99
CA ALA A 115 -5.85 -9.16 -14.79
C ALA A 115 -4.71 -8.92 -15.79
N VAL A 116 -5.03 -8.72 -17.07
CA VAL A 116 -4.07 -8.41 -18.13
C VAL A 116 -4.59 -7.26 -18.98
N ASN A 117 -3.72 -6.35 -19.42
CA ASN A 117 -4.06 -5.15 -20.19
C ASN A 117 -5.25 -4.37 -19.58
N LYS A 118 -5.24 -4.19 -18.26
CA LYS A 118 -6.40 -3.69 -17.53
C LYS A 118 -6.01 -2.67 -16.46
N ASP A 119 -6.82 -1.62 -16.35
CA ASP A 119 -6.80 -0.71 -15.20
C ASP A 119 -7.74 -1.24 -14.13
N VAL A 120 -7.27 -1.26 -12.89
CA VAL A 120 -8.00 -1.74 -11.72
C VAL A 120 -8.01 -0.68 -10.64
N TYR A 121 -9.18 -0.41 -10.08
CA TYR A 121 -9.27 0.41 -8.88
C TYR A 121 -9.11 -0.47 -7.64
N GLN A 122 -8.12 -0.14 -6.82
CA GLN A 122 -7.83 -0.78 -5.53
C GLN A 122 -8.21 0.16 -4.39
N GLU A 123 -8.83 -0.38 -3.34
CA GLU A 123 -9.22 0.41 -2.15
C GLU A 123 -8.06 0.63 -1.18
N SER A 124 -6.97 -0.13 -1.33
CA SER A 124 -5.75 0.06 -0.54
C SER A 124 -5.17 1.46 -0.72
N ASP A 125 -4.39 1.92 0.26
CA ASP A 125 -3.72 3.22 0.27
C ASP A 125 -4.67 4.40 -0.03
N GLY A 126 -5.90 4.32 0.47
CA GLY A 126 -6.91 5.35 0.29
C GLY A 126 -7.61 5.38 -1.06
N GLY A 127 -7.45 4.31 -1.83
CA GLY A 127 -8.00 4.17 -3.17
C GLY A 127 -7.08 4.68 -4.26
N LYS A 128 -6.74 3.80 -5.20
CA LYS A 128 -5.82 4.08 -6.31
C LYS A 128 -6.22 3.33 -7.56
N TRP A 129 -5.95 3.93 -8.72
CA TRP A 129 -5.94 3.21 -9.99
C TRP A 129 -4.55 2.62 -10.23
N VAL A 130 -4.51 1.37 -10.66
CA VAL A 130 -3.30 0.61 -10.99
C VAL A 130 -3.49 0.00 -12.37
N ARG A 131 -2.43 -0.09 -13.16
CA ARG A 131 -2.47 -0.71 -14.49
C ARG A 131 -1.66 -1.99 -14.51
N TYR A 132 -2.20 -3.03 -15.15
CA TYR A 132 -1.52 -4.30 -15.41
C TYR A 132 -1.27 -4.45 -16.91
N ASP A 133 -0.06 -4.87 -17.27
CA ASP A 133 0.38 -5.06 -18.65
C ASP A 133 -0.19 -6.34 -19.31
N GLU A 134 0.28 -6.67 -20.47
CA GLU A 134 -0.11 -7.87 -21.24
C GLU A 134 0.27 -9.19 -20.54
N ASN A 135 1.26 -9.16 -19.64
CA ASN A 135 1.68 -10.31 -18.83
C ASN A 135 0.97 -10.33 -17.47
N GLY A 136 0.21 -9.28 -17.15
CA GLY A 136 -0.46 -9.07 -15.87
C GLY A 136 0.46 -8.45 -14.82
N HIS A 137 1.64 -7.96 -15.18
CA HIS A 137 2.53 -7.27 -14.25
C HIS A 137 2.04 -5.86 -13.96
N MET A 138 2.07 -5.46 -12.70
CA MET A 138 1.78 -4.08 -12.30
C MET A 138 2.78 -3.12 -12.96
N ILE A 139 2.26 -2.14 -13.68
CA ILE A 139 3.07 -1.10 -14.32
C ILE A 139 3.51 -0.07 -13.29
N LYS A 140 4.77 0.35 -13.39
CA LYS A 140 5.41 1.37 -12.55
C LYS A 140 6.22 2.33 -13.40
N GLY A 141 6.29 3.60 -12.99
CA GLY A 141 6.98 4.64 -13.74
C GLY A 141 6.20 5.18 -14.93
N GLU A 142 6.91 5.73 -15.91
CA GLU A 142 6.32 6.26 -17.14
C GLU A 142 5.78 5.12 -18.02
N ASN A 143 4.57 5.27 -18.52
CA ASN A 143 3.92 4.32 -19.41
C ASN A 143 3.18 5.03 -20.54
N CYS A 144 3.42 4.61 -21.78
CA CYS A 144 2.68 5.11 -22.93
C CYS A 144 1.69 4.05 -23.43
N GLN A 145 0.41 4.40 -23.47
CA GLN A 145 -0.64 3.55 -23.99
C GLN A 145 -1.52 4.34 -24.98
N ASN A 146 -1.68 3.82 -26.17
CA ASN A 146 -2.45 4.46 -27.26
C ASN A 146 -2.02 5.92 -27.55
N GLY A 147 -0.72 6.21 -27.46
CA GLY A 147 -0.16 7.54 -27.66
C GLY A 147 -0.31 8.51 -26.48
N ASN A 148 -0.92 8.08 -25.39
CA ASN A 148 -1.07 8.87 -24.15
C ASN A 148 -0.05 8.44 -23.13
N TRP A 149 0.59 9.40 -22.47
CA TRP A 149 1.54 9.16 -21.40
C TRP A 149 0.87 9.25 -20.04
N TYR A 150 1.23 8.30 -19.16
CA TYR A 150 0.81 8.15 -17.77
C TYR A 150 2.03 7.99 -16.89
N TYR A 151 1.85 8.19 -15.60
CA TYR A 151 2.87 7.84 -14.61
C TYR A 151 2.25 7.04 -13.48
N PHE A 152 2.90 5.95 -13.12
CA PHE A 152 2.53 5.09 -12.00
C PHE A 152 3.61 5.18 -10.92
N GLU A 153 3.20 5.48 -9.69
CA GLU A 153 4.12 5.63 -8.57
C GLU A 153 4.94 4.33 -8.39
N PRO A 154 6.29 4.40 -8.30
CA PRO A 154 7.15 3.21 -8.39
C PRO A 154 6.99 2.20 -7.24
N VAL A 155 6.55 2.62 -6.06
CA VAL A 155 6.37 1.72 -4.91
C VAL A 155 4.99 1.07 -4.93
N THR A 156 3.94 1.88 -5.04
CA THR A 156 2.55 1.47 -4.87
C THR A 156 1.82 1.13 -6.17
N GLY A 157 2.38 1.50 -7.33
CA GLY A 157 1.74 1.39 -8.63
C GLY A 157 0.55 2.35 -8.83
N ALA A 158 0.35 3.31 -7.94
CA ALA A 158 -0.75 4.26 -8.04
C ALA A 158 -0.60 5.17 -9.27
N MET A 159 -1.62 5.24 -10.12
CA MET A 159 -1.68 6.21 -11.23
C MET A 159 -1.67 7.64 -10.67
N ILE A 160 -0.78 8.46 -11.20
CA ILE A 160 -0.65 9.85 -10.78
C ILE A 160 -1.65 10.74 -11.50
N HIS A 161 -2.28 11.62 -10.75
CA HIS A 161 -3.18 12.69 -11.18
C HIS A 161 -2.66 14.03 -10.65
N GLY A 162 -2.78 15.08 -11.44
CA GLY A 162 -2.36 16.43 -11.08
C GLY A 162 -0.87 16.70 -11.24
N PRO A 163 -0.33 17.70 -10.52
CA PRO A 163 1.09 18.06 -10.57
C PRO A 163 1.98 16.94 -10.11
N TRP A 164 3.07 16.68 -10.84
CA TRP A 164 4.05 15.70 -10.43
C TRP A 164 5.46 16.13 -10.81
N THR A 165 6.43 15.77 -9.96
CA THR A 165 7.84 15.90 -10.30
C THR A 165 8.41 14.52 -10.54
N LEU A 166 8.83 14.26 -11.77
CA LEU A 166 9.46 12.99 -12.15
C LEU A 166 10.83 12.81 -11.50
N PRO A 167 11.37 11.58 -11.40
CA PRO A 167 12.68 11.32 -10.79
C PRO A 167 13.84 12.11 -11.41
N ASP A 168 13.74 12.48 -12.69
CA ASP A 168 14.71 13.30 -13.41
C ASP A 168 14.56 14.81 -13.19
N GLY A 169 13.60 15.21 -12.33
CA GLY A 169 13.32 16.60 -11.98
C GLY A 169 12.35 17.32 -12.93
N ARG A 170 11.86 16.67 -14.00
CA ARG A 170 10.84 17.26 -14.85
C ARG A 170 9.54 17.50 -14.06
N LYS A 171 9.01 18.70 -14.13
CA LYS A 171 7.69 19.04 -13.59
C LYS A 171 6.65 18.87 -14.68
N VAL A 172 5.69 17.97 -14.46
CA VAL A 172 4.65 17.57 -15.43
C VAL A 172 3.28 17.68 -14.78
N TYR A 173 2.23 17.63 -15.59
CA TYR A 173 0.86 17.62 -15.09
C TYR A 173 0.07 16.50 -15.76
N TYR A 174 -0.59 15.71 -14.95
CA TYR A 174 -1.51 14.66 -15.39
C TYR A 174 -2.95 15.08 -15.16
N ASP A 175 -3.82 14.82 -16.13
CA ASP A 175 -5.25 15.14 -16.01
C ASP A 175 -5.85 14.52 -14.73
N LEU A 176 -6.66 15.29 -14.04
CA LEU A 176 -7.18 14.92 -12.71
C LEU A 176 -8.16 13.74 -12.72
N THR A 177 -8.74 13.43 -13.88
CA THR A 177 -9.71 12.34 -14.05
C THR A 177 -9.11 11.15 -14.77
N THR A 178 -8.40 11.41 -15.88
CA THR A 178 -7.91 10.35 -16.77
C THR A 178 -6.48 9.91 -16.47
N GLY A 179 -5.69 10.71 -15.75
CA GLY A 179 -4.26 10.48 -15.52
C GLY A 179 -3.39 10.71 -16.77
N ILE A 180 -3.93 11.26 -17.87
CA ILE A 180 -3.19 11.52 -19.09
C ILE A 180 -2.30 12.76 -18.93
N MET A 181 -1.01 12.65 -19.29
CA MET A 181 -0.08 13.78 -19.30
C MET A 181 -0.61 14.91 -20.17
N GLN A 182 -0.52 16.13 -19.67
CA GLN A 182 -1.02 17.32 -20.35
C GLN A 182 0.12 18.11 -21.01
N TYR A 183 -0.23 18.77 -22.11
CA TYR A 183 0.67 19.54 -22.97
C TYR A 183 0.11 20.91 -23.29
N GLY A 184 0.96 21.87 -23.67
CA GLY A 184 0.51 23.21 -24.03
C GLY A 184 -0.01 24.01 -22.85
N ASN A 185 -1.04 24.80 -23.07
CA ASN A 185 -1.63 25.66 -22.03
C ASN A 185 -2.61 24.87 -21.16
N VAL A 186 -2.37 24.86 -19.86
CA VAL A 186 -3.23 24.19 -18.87
C VAL A 186 -3.56 25.18 -17.76
N SER A 187 -4.85 25.34 -17.45
CA SER A 187 -5.31 26.15 -16.31
C SER A 187 -5.41 25.26 -15.07
N ILE A 188 -4.70 25.63 -14.01
CA ILE A 188 -4.73 24.95 -12.72
C ILE A 188 -5.11 25.98 -11.66
N ASN A 189 -6.27 25.81 -11.02
CA ASN A 189 -6.80 26.76 -10.03
C ASN A 189 -6.82 28.22 -10.52
N GLY A 190 -7.19 28.44 -11.78
CA GLY A 190 -7.26 29.77 -12.38
C GLY A 190 -5.92 30.37 -12.82
N SER A 191 -4.79 29.70 -12.52
CA SER A 191 -3.45 30.10 -12.99
C SER A 191 -3.10 29.35 -14.27
N LEU A 192 -2.54 30.07 -15.25
CA LEU A 192 -2.13 29.48 -16.52
C LEU A 192 -0.69 28.96 -16.45
N TYR A 193 -0.53 27.72 -16.87
CA TYR A 193 0.76 27.03 -17.00
C TYR A 193 0.96 26.63 -18.45
N TYR A 194 2.23 26.58 -18.87
CA TYR A 194 2.57 26.08 -20.21
C TYR A 194 3.53 24.90 -20.11
N PHE A 195 3.14 23.80 -20.70
CA PHE A 195 3.91 22.56 -20.78
C PHE A 195 4.43 22.34 -22.18
N ASP A 196 5.65 21.85 -22.29
CA ASP A 196 6.29 21.51 -23.57
C ASP A 196 5.40 20.55 -24.40
N PRO A 197 5.13 20.85 -25.68
CA PRO A 197 4.20 20.04 -26.48
C PRO A 197 4.73 18.64 -26.84
N VAL A 198 6.03 18.38 -26.63
CA VAL A 198 6.68 17.09 -26.92
C VAL A 198 6.92 16.31 -25.64
N TYR A 199 7.51 16.95 -24.63
CA TYR A 199 7.97 16.29 -23.40
C TYR A 199 7.04 16.48 -22.21
N GLY A 200 5.99 17.28 -22.33
CA GLY A 200 5.06 17.59 -21.22
C GLY A 200 5.71 18.33 -20.04
N THR A 201 6.94 18.81 -20.18
CA THR A 201 7.68 19.50 -19.13
C THR A 201 7.19 20.93 -18.96
N MET A 202 6.94 21.36 -17.73
CA MET A 202 6.53 22.72 -17.43
C MET A 202 7.62 23.73 -17.88
N LYS A 203 7.25 24.68 -18.72
CA LYS A 203 8.12 25.75 -19.23
C LYS A 203 7.86 27.09 -18.53
N SER A 204 6.60 27.34 -18.16
CA SER A 204 6.23 28.53 -17.42
C SER A 204 5.02 28.29 -16.51
N GLY A 205 4.95 29.02 -15.42
CA GLY A 205 3.92 28.95 -14.38
C GLY A 205 4.50 29.26 -13.01
N ALA A 206 3.64 29.65 -12.07
CA ALA A 206 4.07 29.97 -10.71
C ALA A 206 4.38 28.69 -9.90
N LEU A 207 5.55 28.68 -9.23
CA LEU A 207 5.89 27.64 -8.23
C LEU A 207 5.44 28.11 -6.85
N THR A 208 4.12 28.26 -6.65
CA THR A 208 3.51 28.62 -5.37
C THR A 208 2.99 27.39 -4.65
N ASN A 209 2.65 27.55 -3.38
CA ASN A 209 1.94 26.53 -2.63
C ASN A 209 0.44 26.61 -2.95
N PHE A 210 -0.20 25.46 -3.22
CA PHE A 210 -1.60 25.44 -3.64
C PHE A 210 -2.26 24.09 -3.40
N TRP A 211 -3.60 24.12 -3.31
CA TRP A 211 -4.43 22.92 -3.28
C TRP A 211 -4.78 22.45 -4.68
N VAL A 212 -4.87 21.14 -4.87
CA VAL A 212 -5.47 20.50 -6.06
C VAL A 212 -6.49 19.49 -5.57
N THR A 213 -7.69 19.53 -6.13
CA THR A 213 -8.73 18.53 -5.86
C THR A 213 -8.85 17.61 -7.07
N ASP A 214 -8.74 16.31 -6.86
CA ASP A 214 -8.87 15.32 -7.93
C ASP A 214 -10.33 15.04 -8.32
N GLY A 215 -10.53 14.21 -9.35
CA GLY A 215 -11.86 13.84 -9.84
C GLY A 215 -12.73 13.07 -8.83
N ASN A 216 -12.15 12.58 -7.72
CA ASN A 216 -12.84 11.89 -6.64
C ASN A 216 -13.17 12.82 -5.46
N GLY A 217 -12.86 14.12 -5.57
CA GLY A 217 -13.08 15.11 -4.53
C GLY A 217 -12.02 15.14 -3.42
N LYS A 218 -10.92 14.41 -3.57
CA LYS A 218 -9.79 14.48 -2.63
C LYS A 218 -8.93 15.68 -2.92
N SER A 219 -8.56 16.45 -1.89
CA SER A 219 -7.70 17.63 -2.00
C SER A 219 -6.29 17.31 -1.50
N PHE A 220 -5.29 17.74 -2.25
CA PHE A 220 -3.88 17.55 -1.98
C PHE A 220 -3.16 18.89 -1.95
N TRP A 221 -2.22 19.06 -1.02
CA TRP A 221 -1.39 20.26 -0.91
C TRP A 221 -0.06 20.06 -1.61
N TYR A 222 0.32 21.04 -2.41
CA TYR A 222 1.59 21.06 -3.13
C TYR A 222 2.43 22.23 -2.66
N GLU A 223 3.71 21.97 -2.39
CA GLU A 223 4.73 22.98 -2.13
C GLU A 223 5.77 22.89 -3.24
N SER A 224 5.94 23.96 -4.00
CA SER A 224 6.87 24.02 -5.14
C SER A 224 6.72 22.84 -6.13
N TRP A 225 5.48 22.42 -6.41
CA TRP A 225 5.12 21.30 -7.30
C TRP A 225 5.33 19.90 -6.70
N VAL A 226 5.65 19.80 -5.41
CA VAL A 226 5.82 18.53 -4.69
C VAL A 226 4.59 18.29 -3.81
N ARG A 227 3.92 17.15 -4.01
CA ARG A 227 2.80 16.71 -3.16
C ARG A 227 3.30 16.48 -1.74
N GLN A 228 2.62 17.05 -0.77
CA GLN A 228 2.98 16.94 0.63
C GLN A 228 2.18 15.86 1.34
N GLY A 229 2.70 15.38 2.48
CA GLY A 229 2.01 14.43 3.35
C GLY A 229 2.00 12.98 2.86
N TRP A 230 2.70 12.66 1.77
CA TRP A 230 2.78 11.32 1.22
C TRP A 230 4.22 10.82 1.10
N GLN A 231 4.46 9.65 1.69
CA GLN A 231 5.70 8.88 1.53
C GLN A 231 5.32 7.45 1.14
N PRO A 232 5.32 7.14 -0.17
CA PRO A 232 4.95 5.82 -0.69
C PRO A 232 5.75 4.70 -0.01
N GLY A 233 5.06 3.62 0.40
CA GLY A 233 5.68 2.46 1.05
C GLY A 233 6.15 2.65 2.49
N SER A 234 6.02 3.85 3.07
CA SER A 234 6.39 4.09 4.48
C SER A 234 5.23 3.75 5.42
N SER A 235 5.43 2.75 6.28
CA SER A 235 4.48 2.40 7.35
C SER A 235 4.58 3.32 8.58
N ASN A 236 5.74 3.97 8.76
CA ASN A 236 6.02 4.81 9.94
C ASN A 236 5.66 6.28 9.73
N TYR A 237 5.56 6.74 8.49
CA TYR A 237 5.16 8.10 8.18
C TYR A 237 3.64 8.21 8.20
N ARG A 238 3.08 9.02 9.09
CA ARG A 238 1.62 9.14 9.28
C ARG A 238 1.00 10.22 8.40
N GLY A 239 1.80 11.24 8.05
CA GLY A 239 1.33 12.38 7.28
C GLY A 239 2.05 13.67 7.68
N LYS A 240 1.54 14.81 7.21
CA LYS A 240 2.12 16.14 7.46
C LYS A 240 1.03 17.13 7.89
N GLU A 241 1.31 17.90 8.95
CA GLU A 241 0.50 19.07 9.28
C GLU A 241 0.99 20.29 8.49
N ILE A 242 0.07 21.07 7.95
CA ILE A 242 0.38 22.30 7.24
C ILE A 242 -0.55 23.43 7.69
N TYR A 243 -0.07 24.67 7.58
CA TYR A 243 -0.88 25.87 7.73
C TYR A 243 -1.09 26.50 6.36
N ASP A 244 -2.34 26.77 6.02
CA ASP A 244 -2.69 27.51 4.80
C ASP A 244 -3.06 28.97 5.15
N PRO A 245 -2.21 29.94 4.81
CA PRO A 245 -2.50 31.34 5.10
C PRO A 245 -3.74 31.87 4.40
N ALA A 246 -4.12 31.30 3.26
CA ALA A 246 -5.28 31.76 2.50
C ALA A 246 -6.60 31.46 3.23
N SER A 247 -6.69 30.33 3.90
CA SER A 247 -7.85 29.95 4.72
C SER A 247 -7.68 30.31 6.21
N GLY A 248 -6.46 30.62 6.65
CA GLY A 248 -6.14 30.85 8.06
C GLY A 248 -6.24 29.60 8.93
N ALA A 249 -6.15 28.40 8.34
CA ALA A 249 -6.41 27.14 9.02
C ALA A 249 -5.25 26.17 8.94
N TRP A 250 -5.19 25.26 9.93
CA TRP A 250 -4.30 24.11 9.94
C TRP A 250 -5.00 22.89 9.38
N TYR A 251 -4.27 22.09 8.61
CA TYR A 251 -4.74 20.87 7.94
C TYR A 251 -3.80 19.71 8.20
N TRP A 252 -4.34 18.49 8.13
CA TRP A 252 -3.56 17.26 8.10
C TRP A 252 -3.61 16.62 6.71
N LEU A 253 -2.45 16.26 6.21
CA LEU A 253 -2.26 15.54 4.95
C LEU A 253 -1.92 14.10 5.29
N ASP A 254 -2.85 13.20 5.00
CA ASP A 254 -2.86 11.83 5.51
C ASP A 254 -2.07 10.90 4.59
N ASN A 255 -0.98 10.29 5.08
CA ASN A 255 -0.14 9.39 4.28
C ASN A 255 -0.92 8.18 3.75
N VAL A 256 -1.79 7.56 4.56
CA VAL A 256 -2.60 6.39 4.13
C VAL A 256 -3.65 6.75 3.07
N GLN A 257 -3.89 8.06 2.86
CA GLN A 257 -4.74 8.60 1.80
C GLN A 257 -3.90 9.30 0.71
N GLN A 258 -2.63 8.89 0.53
CA GLN A 258 -1.70 9.45 -0.46
C GLN A 258 -1.44 10.96 -0.28
N GLY A 259 -1.47 11.44 0.95
CA GLY A 259 -1.33 12.88 1.25
C GLY A 259 -2.61 13.68 1.06
N ALA A 260 -3.76 13.04 0.96
CA ALA A 260 -5.03 13.76 0.89
C ALA A 260 -5.34 14.47 2.20
N LYS A 261 -6.03 15.61 2.11
CA LYS A 261 -6.55 16.37 3.23
C LYS A 261 -7.49 15.52 4.09
N ALA A 262 -7.18 15.39 5.38
CA ALA A 262 -8.06 14.71 6.33
C ALA A 262 -9.31 15.58 6.59
N THR A 263 -10.49 14.97 6.50
CA THR A 263 -11.78 15.61 6.79
C THR A 263 -12.59 14.75 7.74
N SER A 264 -13.34 15.36 8.66
CA SER A 264 -14.19 14.68 9.66
C SER A 264 -13.46 13.54 10.41
N LYS A 265 -12.18 13.74 10.75
CA LYS A 265 -11.27 12.69 11.24
C LYS A 265 -10.48 13.12 12.45
N GLU A 266 -10.26 12.19 13.40
CA GLU A 266 -9.25 12.30 14.43
C GLU A 266 -7.92 11.71 13.95
N VAL A 267 -6.83 12.38 14.30
CA VAL A 267 -5.47 12.00 13.94
C VAL A 267 -4.59 12.08 15.16
N TYR A 268 -3.79 11.04 15.39
CA TYR A 268 -2.71 11.10 16.36
C TYR A 268 -1.45 11.65 15.67
N GLN A 269 -0.89 12.71 16.23
CA GLN A 269 0.34 13.34 15.78
C GLN A 269 1.44 13.09 16.81
N ASP A 270 2.61 12.65 16.36
CA ASP A 270 3.77 12.39 17.24
C ASP A 270 4.48 13.69 17.67
N SER A 271 4.13 14.82 17.05
CA SER A 271 4.67 16.12 17.40
C SER A 271 4.27 16.56 18.82
N ASN A 272 5.16 17.35 19.45
CA ASN A 272 4.94 17.91 20.80
C ASN A 272 4.61 16.86 21.88
N GLY A 273 5.28 15.70 21.84
CA GLY A 273 5.11 14.63 22.82
C GLY A 273 3.90 13.72 22.58
N GLY A 274 3.28 13.83 21.42
CA GLY A 274 2.10 13.04 21.03
C GLY A 274 0.80 13.73 21.43
N LYS A 275 -0.08 13.94 20.46
CA LYS A 275 -1.39 14.55 20.66
C LYS A 275 -2.45 13.98 19.73
N TRP A 276 -3.69 13.89 20.21
CA TRP A 276 -4.86 13.69 19.37
C TRP A 276 -5.41 15.04 18.92
N VAL A 277 -5.66 15.18 17.63
CA VAL A 277 -6.19 16.38 16.98
C VAL A 277 -7.38 15.97 16.12
N ARG A 278 -8.38 16.81 16.01
CA ARG A 278 -9.55 16.57 15.15
C ARG A 278 -9.65 17.61 14.05
N TYR A 279 -10.03 17.15 12.87
CA TYR A 279 -10.30 17.98 11.69
C TYR A 279 -11.78 17.92 11.35
N ASP A 280 -12.37 19.07 11.01
CA ASP A 280 -13.79 19.22 10.65
C ASP A 280 -14.07 18.69 9.21
N ALA A 281 -15.29 18.88 8.72
CA ALA A 281 -15.68 18.47 7.38
C ALA A 281 -14.95 19.22 6.26
N ASN A 282 -14.41 20.42 6.54
CA ASN A 282 -13.60 21.21 5.61
C ASN A 282 -12.10 20.84 5.72
N GLY A 283 -11.74 20.03 6.72
CA GLY A 283 -10.37 19.66 7.07
C GLY A 283 -9.67 20.69 7.97
N HIS A 284 -10.38 21.66 8.53
CA HIS A 284 -9.79 22.62 9.46
C HIS A 284 -9.57 21.96 10.81
N MET A 285 -8.40 22.21 11.42
CA MET A 285 -8.14 21.77 12.80
C MET A 285 -9.14 22.40 13.76
N ILE A 286 -9.83 21.58 14.53
CA ILE A 286 -10.77 22.02 15.55
C ILE A 286 -10.00 22.54 16.76
N LYS A 287 -10.46 23.66 17.31
CA LYS A 287 -9.95 24.31 18.52
C LYS A 287 -11.11 24.75 19.39
N GLY A 288 -10.94 24.67 20.70
CA GLY A 288 -11.99 25.00 21.65
C GLY A 288 -13.04 23.90 21.81
N TRP A 289 -14.24 24.28 22.21
CA TRP A 289 -15.33 23.34 22.43
C TRP A 289 -15.83 22.70 21.13
N TYR A 290 -16.02 21.40 21.17
CA TYR A 290 -16.56 20.63 20.03
C TYR A 290 -17.65 19.67 20.54
N ILE A 291 -18.79 19.67 19.85
CA ILE A 291 -19.94 18.82 20.19
C ILE A 291 -20.29 17.96 18.99
N GLN A 292 -20.41 16.67 19.19
CA GLN A 292 -20.89 15.72 18.19
C GLN A 292 -21.65 14.59 18.86
N ASP A 293 -22.80 14.18 18.33
CA ASP A 293 -23.62 13.06 18.78
C ASP A 293 -23.92 13.13 20.31
N GLY A 294 -24.19 14.35 20.82
CA GLY A 294 -24.47 14.62 22.24
C GLY A 294 -23.27 14.53 23.18
N LYS A 295 -22.08 14.28 22.66
CA LYS A 295 -20.81 14.26 23.40
C LYS A 295 -20.06 15.57 23.21
N THR A 296 -19.27 15.97 24.19
CA THR A 296 -18.52 17.22 24.18
C THR A 296 -17.06 16.96 24.43
N TRP A 297 -16.20 17.60 23.64
CA TRP A 297 -14.73 17.61 23.77
C TRP A 297 -14.22 19.04 23.85
N TYR A 298 -12.99 19.19 24.29
CA TYR A 298 -12.27 20.45 24.19
C TYR A 298 -10.89 20.23 23.58
N TYR A 299 -10.55 21.07 22.62
CA TYR A 299 -9.25 21.05 21.95
C TYR A 299 -8.49 22.33 22.28
N ASP A 300 -7.21 22.20 22.63
CA ASP A 300 -6.34 23.31 22.98
C ASP A 300 -6.34 24.40 21.89
N LEU A 301 -6.50 25.65 22.30
CA LEU A 301 -6.65 26.78 21.37
C LEU A 301 -5.40 27.07 20.54
N THR A 302 -4.21 26.64 21.01
CA THR A 302 -2.95 26.85 20.34
C THR A 302 -2.56 25.64 19.48
N THR A 303 -2.53 24.47 20.12
CA THR A 303 -1.97 23.24 19.52
C THR A 303 -3.01 22.34 18.88
N GLY A 304 -4.31 22.55 19.15
CA GLY A 304 -5.39 21.65 18.76
C GLY A 304 -5.39 20.31 19.50
N ALA A 305 -4.59 20.15 20.56
CA ALA A 305 -4.53 18.91 21.32
C ALA A 305 -5.85 18.65 22.06
N MET A 306 -6.38 17.44 21.96
CA MET A 306 -7.55 17.00 22.71
C MET A 306 -7.23 16.97 24.21
N TYR A 307 -8.07 17.60 25.03
CA TYR A 307 -7.93 17.54 26.47
C TYR A 307 -8.37 16.19 27.03
N LYS A 308 -7.61 15.71 28.00
CA LYS A 308 -7.85 14.48 28.76
C LYS A 308 -7.52 14.74 30.22
N GLY A 309 -8.30 14.15 31.16
CA GLY A 309 -8.14 14.42 32.57
C GLY A 309 -8.74 15.75 33.01
N TRP A 310 -8.22 16.32 34.11
CA TRP A 310 -8.73 17.55 34.69
C TRP A 310 -8.09 18.79 34.05
N HIS A 311 -8.92 19.71 33.56
CA HIS A 311 -8.49 20.99 32.99
C HIS A 311 -9.34 22.14 33.44
N THR A 312 -8.72 23.30 33.67
CA THR A 312 -9.43 24.55 33.96
C THR A 312 -9.52 25.37 32.66
N ILE A 313 -10.74 25.65 32.24
CA ILE A 313 -11.06 26.43 31.05
C ILE A 313 -11.92 27.61 31.46
N GLU A 314 -11.47 28.84 31.20
CA GLU A 314 -12.18 30.09 31.55
C GLU A 314 -12.61 30.14 33.01
N GLY A 315 -11.77 29.66 33.93
CA GLY A 315 -12.00 29.68 35.36
C GLY A 315 -12.87 28.53 35.91
N SER A 316 -13.43 27.68 35.06
CA SER A 316 -14.18 26.47 35.44
C SER A 316 -13.39 25.22 35.21
N THR A 317 -13.43 24.28 36.17
CA THR A 317 -12.69 23.00 36.07
C THR A 317 -13.61 21.92 35.53
N TYR A 318 -13.11 21.22 34.50
CA TYR A 318 -13.79 20.15 33.79
C TYR A 318 -12.94 18.88 33.82
N HIS A 319 -13.61 17.73 33.81
CA HIS A 319 -12.97 16.44 33.64
C HIS A 319 -13.28 15.91 32.23
N PHE A 320 -12.24 15.41 31.55
CA PHE A 320 -12.33 14.74 30.24
C PHE A 320 -11.85 13.31 30.42
N ASP A 321 -12.56 12.36 29.86
CA ASP A 321 -12.20 10.94 29.93
C ASP A 321 -10.77 10.72 29.40
N GLU A 322 -9.97 9.95 30.14
CA GLU A 322 -8.53 9.74 29.85
C GLU A 322 -8.27 9.01 28.52
N THR A 323 -9.25 8.25 28.03
CA THR A 323 -9.15 7.48 26.79
C THR A 323 -9.77 8.24 25.63
N THR A 324 -11.02 8.68 25.78
CA THR A 324 -11.84 9.22 24.69
C THR A 324 -11.84 10.75 24.62
N GLY A 325 -11.37 11.44 25.66
CA GLY A 325 -11.43 12.90 25.77
C GLY A 325 -12.86 13.46 25.90
N VAL A 326 -13.87 12.63 26.08
CA VAL A 326 -15.27 13.10 26.26
C VAL A 326 -15.40 13.77 27.60
N LYS A 327 -16.03 14.95 27.66
CA LYS A 327 -16.35 15.65 28.89
C LYS A 327 -17.32 14.80 29.71
N GLY A 328 -16.97 14.57 30.99
CA GLY A 328 -17.80 13.91 32.00
C GLY A 328 -18.91 14.82 32.57
#